data_bb7378428aa4b9efb3cbcd2a75ee5ca8
#
_entry.id   bb7378428aa4b9efb3cbcd2a75ee5ca8
#
_cell.length_a   1.000
_cell.length_b   1.000
_cell.length_c   1.000
_cell.angle_alpha   90.00
_cell.angle_beta   90.00
_cell.angle_gamma   90.00
#
_symmetry.space_group_name_H-M   'P 1'
#
loop_
_entity.id
_entity.type
_entity.pdbx_description
1 polymer ?
#
loop_
_entity_poly.entity_id
_entity_poly.type
_entity_poly.pdbx_seq_one_letter_code
_entity_poly.pdbx_strand_id
1 'polypeptide(L)'
;MPANLSPEYKAAADAFRKARDPQERLDHLREMLRVIPKHKGTDHLQADLKRRIKELDEEVAGPKKGGVRGGPALVVRPEGAAQVALVGPPNSGKSLLHDRLTGSGARSGPYPFTTQYPEPGMLKWQDVHFQLVDLPAIAEAHPLPWLGGALQMADACLLVIDLADPDCLQQVATVQA
;
A
#
# COMPACT_ATOMS: atom_id res chain seq x y z
N MET A 1 45.43 -10.90 -15.52
CA MET A 1 45.47 -12.35 -15.79
C MET A 1 44.02 -12.81 -15.96
N PRO A 2 43.68 -13.56 -17.03
CA PRO A 2 42.34 -14.10 -17.14
C PRO A 2 42.06 -15.04 -15.96
N ALA A 3 40.90 -14.84 -15.32
CA ALA A 3 40.48 -15.70 -14.22
C ALA A 3 40.37 -17.16 -14.73
N ASN A 4 41.06 -18.10 -14.08
CA ASN A 4 41.00 -19.51 -14.45
C ASN A 4 39.68 -20.07 -13.97
N LEU A 5 38.63 -19.94 -14.81
CA LEU A 5 37.26 -20.33 -14.52
C LEU A 5 37.10 -21.86 -14.60
N SER A 6 36.42 -22.45 -13.62
CA SER A 6 36.22 -23.91 -13.56
C SER A 6 35.40 -24.40 -14.77
N PRO A 7 35.58 -25.69 -15.16
CA PRO A 7 34.74 -26.30 -16.20
C PRO A 7 33.25 -26.19 -15.91
N GLU A 8 32.85 -26.30 -14.64
CA GLU A 8 31.47 -26.17 -14.14
C GLU A 8 30.90 -24.78 -14.40
N TYR A 9 31.72 -23.73 -14.13
CA TYR A 9 31.34 -22.35 -14.43
C TYR A 9 31.12 -22.15 -15.94
N LYS A 10 31.98 -22.69 -16.79
CA LYS A 10 31.82 -22.59 -18.26
C LYS A 10 30.55 -23.29 -18.73
N ALA A 11 30.24 -24.47 -18.19
CA ALA A 11 29.03 -25.20 -18.50
C ALA A 11 27.74 -24.41 -18.09
N ALA A 12 27.76 -23.83 -16.90
CA ALA A 12 26.65 -22.98 -16.43
C ALA A 12 26.49 -21.69 -17.28
N ALA A 13 27.61 -21.09 -17.71
CA ALA A 13 27.59 -19.93 -18.59
C ALA A 13 27.06 -20.26 -20.00
N ASP A 14 27.37 -21.42 -20.54
CA ASP A 14 26.85 -21.87 -21.81
C ASP A 14 25.36 -22.23 -21.73
N ALA A 15 24.90 -22.80 -20.62
CA ALA A 15 23.51 -23.04 -20.33
C ALA A 15 22.72 -21.72 -20.24
N PHE A 16 23.25 -20.74 -19.53
CA PHE A 16 22.68 -19.37 -19.46
C PHE A 16 22.49 -18.72 -20.83
N ARG A 17 23.47 -18.90 -21.75
CA ARG A 17 23.36 -18.33 -23.12
C ARG A 17 22.28 -19.00 -23.95
N LYS A 18 21.99 -20.28 -23.72
CA LYS A 18 20.99 -21.07 -24.44
C LYS A 18 19.58 -20.88 -23.87
N ALA A 19 19.48 -20.60 -22.58
CA ALA A 19 18.22 -20.40 -21.91
C ALA A 19 17.46 -19.16 -22.44
N ARG A 20 16.18 -19.34 -22.77
CA ARG A 20 15.29 -18.29 -23.26
C ARG A 20 14.31 -17.84 -22.18
N ASP A 21 13.95 -18.74 -21.28
CA ASP A 21 13.05 -18.44 -20.20
C ASP A 21 13.78 -17.63 -19.10
N PRO A 22 13.20 -16.51 -18.63
CA PRO A 22 13.80 -15.68 -17.58
C PRO A 22 14.07 -16.44 -16.29
N GLN A 23 13.21 -17.40 -15.90
CA GLN A 23 13.42 -18.20 -14.71
C GLN A 23 14.59 -19.15 -14.84
N GLU A 24 14.71 -19.83 -15.98
CA GLU A 24 15.88 -20.70 -16.27
C GLU A 24 17.18 -19.89 -16.28
N ARG A 25 17.16 -18.70 -16.87
CA ARG A 25 18.31 -17.79 -16.85
C ARG A 25 18.73 -17.39 -15.45
N LEU A 26 17.75 -17.11 -14.58
CA LEU A 26 18.02 -16.77 -13.18
C LEU A 26 18.67 -17.93 -12.44
N ASP A 27 18.20 -19.16 -12.65
CA ASP A 27 18.75 -20.37 -12.02
C ASP A 27 20.18 -20.64 -12.48
N HIS A 28 20.48 -20.45 -13.77
CA HIS A 28 21.83 -20.57 -14.30
C HIS A 28 22.79 -19.48 -13.78
N LEU A 29 22.33 -18.26 -13.58
CA LEU A 29 23.13 -17.20 -12.95
C LEU A 29 23.45 -17.52 -11.48
N ARG A 30 22.49 -18.08 -10.74
CA ARG A 30 22.71 -18.55 -9.36
C ARG A 30 23.72 -19.69 -9.32
N GLU A 31 23.64 -20.62 -10.26
CA GLU A 31 24.62 -21.71 -10.38
C GLU A 31 26.01 -21.19 -10.73
N MET A 32 26.14 -20.24 -11.66
CA MET A 32 27.42 -19.58 -11.95
C MET A 32 28.01 -18.93 -10.71
N LEU A 33 27.18 -18.25 -9.89
CA LEU A 33 27.65 -17.63 -8.65
C LEU A 33 28.05 -18.65 -7.59
N ARG A 34 27.47 -19.86 -7.60
CA ARG A 34 27.80 -20.96 -6.69
C ARG A 34 29.12 -21.59 -7.00
N VAL A 35 29.43 -21.82 -8.30
CA VAL A 35 30.62 -22.54 -8.76
C VAL A 35 31.81 -21.65 -9.07
N ILE A 36 31.66 -20.32 -8.97
CA ILE A 36 32.77 -19.39 -9.22
C ILE A 36 33.83 -19.50 -8.11
N PRO A 37 35.13 -19.60 -8.44
CA PRO A 37 36.18 -19.59 -7.45
C PRO A 37 36.20 -18.26 -6.66
N LYS A 38 36.29 -18.35 -5.34
CA LYS A 38 36.29 -17.16 -4.46
C LYS A 38 37.72 -16.71 -4.22
N HIS A 39 38.22 -15.82 -5.06
CA HIS A 39 39.51 -15.17 -4.87
C HIS A 39 39.51 -13.76 -5.45
N LYS A 40 40.46 -12.92 -5.06
CA LYS A 40 40.53 -11.49 -5.39
C LYS A 40 40.42 -11.18 -6.91
N GLY A 41 40.80 -12.12 -7.78
CA GLY A 41 40.69 -11.97 -9.24
C GLY A 41 39.27 -12.18 -9.80
N THR A 42 38.32 -12.69 -8.99
CA THR A 42 36.94 -12.94 -9.38
C THR A 42 35.91 -12.01 -8.71
N ASP A 43 36.38 -11.07 -7.87
CA ASP A 43 35.48 -10.18 -7.11
C ASP A 43 34.58 -9.34 -8.02
N HIS A 44 35.15 -8.78 -9.11
CA HIS A 44 34.35 -8.02 -10.08
C HIS A 44 33.30 -8.89 -10.79
N LEU A 45 33.65 -10.13 -11.12
CA LEU A 45 32.74 -11.06 -11.78
C LEU A 45 31.65 -11.51 -10.84
N GLN A 46 31.93 -11.75 -9.56
CA GLN A 46 30.95 -12.05 -8.54
C GLN A 46 29.99 -10.87 -8.33
N ALA A 47 30.49 -9.63 -8.31
CA ALA A 47 29.68 -8.43 -8.19
C ALA A 47 28.74 -8.26 -9.41
N ASP A 48 29.23 -8.50 -10.62
CA ASP A 48 28.43 -8.44 -11.84
C ASP A 48 27.34 -9.52 -11.86
N LEU A 49 27.66 -10.77 -11.49
CA LEU A 49 26.67 -11.84 -11.36
C LEU A 49 25.58 -11.50 -10.34
N LYS A 50 25.93 -10.98 -9.17
CA LYS A 50 24.98 -10.56 -8.15
C LYS A 50 24.06 -9.45 -8.66
N ARG A 51 24.59 -8.48 -9.41
CA ARG A 51 23.80 -7.42 -10.02
C ARG A 51 22.80 -7.99 -11.04
N ARG A 52 23.25 -8.85 -11.95
CA ARG A 52 22.38 -9.48 -12.97
C ARG A 52 21.31 -10.39 -12.34
N ILE A 53 21.64 -11.12 -11.29
CA ILE A 53 20.66 -11.92 -10.54
C ILE A 53 19.58 -10.99 -9.99
N LYS A 54 19.96 -9.86 -9.38
CA LYS A 54 18.99 -8.90 -8.85
C LYS A 54 18.10 -8.31 -9.94
N GLU A 55 18.68 -7.91 -11.07
CA GLU A 55 17.95 -7.34 -12.20
C GLU A 55 16.95 -8.36 -12.78
N LEU A 56 17.38 -9.62 -13.01
CA LEU A 56 16.51 -10.67 -13.51
C LEU A 56 15.45 -11.10 -12.47
N ASP A 57 15.80 -11.14 -11.19
CA ASP A 57 14.85 -11.45 -10.09
C ASP A 57 13.75 -10.39 -10.01
N GLU A 58 14.10 -9.13 -10.26
CA GLU A 58 13.14 -8.02 -10.37
C GLU A 58 12.27 -8.12 -11.63
N GLU A 59 12.83 -8.59 -12.74
CA GLU A 59 12.10 -8.80 -14.00
C GLU A 59 11.12 -9.98 -13.90
N VAL A 60 11.56 -11.12 -13.35
CA VAL A 60 10.75 -12.34 -13.15
C VAL A 60 9.67 -12.12 -12.11
N ALA A 61 9.96 -11.37 -11.04
CA ALA A 61 8.97 -11.01 -10.02
C ALA A 61 7.87 -10.08 -10.56
N GLY A 62 8.05 -9.54 -11.79
CA GLY A 62 7.16 -8.52 -12.35
C GLY A 62 7.25 -7.19 -11.60
N PRO A 63 6.49 -6.18 -12.01
CA PRO A 63 6.46 -4.93 -11.29
C PRO A 63 6.12 -5.24 -9.84
N LYS A 64 7.07 -4.99 -8.93
CA LYS A 64 6.84 -5.14 -7.50
C LYS A 64 5.56 -4.37 -7.21
N LYS A 65 4.44 -5.07 -7.05
CA LYS A 65 3.34 -4.53 -6.27
C LYS A 65 4.01 -4.10 -4.99
N GLY A 66 4.15 -2.78 -4.81
CA GLY A 66 4.80 -2.22 -3.65
C GLY A 66 4.20 -2.92 -2.44
N GLY A 67 4.90 -3.91 -1.93
CA GLY A 67 4.53 -4.57 -0.71
C GLY A 67 4.71 -3.51 0.35
N VAL A 68 3.62 -2.86 0.69
CA VAL A 68 3.51 -2.02 1.86
C VAL A 68 3.90 -2.94 3.02
N ARG A 69 5.15 -2.85 3.46
CA ARG A 69 5.59 -3.32 4.77
C ARG A 69 5.02 -2.33 5.78
N GLY A 70 3.72 -2.40 5.98
CA GLY A 70 2.95 -1.57 6.88
C GLY A 70 1.50 -1.97 6.66
N GLY A 71 0.71 -2.06 7.70
CA GLY A 71 -0.73 -2.23 7.62
C GLY A 71 -1.35 -1.21 6.65
N PRO A 72 -2.66 -1.27 6.44
CA PRO A 72 -3.35 -0.33 5.57
C PRO A 72 -2.97 1.10 5.92
N ALA A 73 -2.84 1.96 4.90
CA ALA A 73 -2.40 3.34 5.10
C ALA A 73 -3.37 4.06 6.04
N LEU A 74 -2.85 4.54 7.16
CA LEU A 74 -3.62 5.30 8.15
C LEU A 74 -3.83 6.77 7.73
N VAL A 75 -3.10 7.21 6.70
CA VAL A 75 -3.18 8.56 6.15
C VAL A 75 -3.37 8.46 4.65
N VAL A 76 -4.41 9.14 4.15
CA VAL A 76 -4.73 9.23 2.73
C VAL A 76 -4.09 10.50 2.17
N ARG A 77 -3.35 10.38 1.06
CA ARG A 77 -2.82 11.56 0.37
C ARG A 77 -3.94 12.34 -0.28
N PRO A 78 -3.98 13.68 -0.13
CA PRO A 78 -4.97 14.51 -0.80
C PRO A 78 -4.90 14.38 -2.32
N GLU A 79 -6.07 14.22 -2.93
CA GLU A 79 -6.26 14.18 -4.38
C GLU A 79 -7.49 15.03 -4.78
N GLY A 80 -7.48 15.53 -6.00
CA GLY A 80 -8.54 16.41 -6.50
C GLY A 80 -8.39 17.86 -6.02
N ALA A 81 -9.50 18.57 -5.98
CA ALA A 81 -9.52 20.00 -5.63
C ALA A 81 -9.45 20.26 -4.12
N ALA A 82 -10.01 19.35 -3.33
CA ALA A 82 -9.91 19.35 -1.87
C ALA A 82 -10.20 17.96 -1.31
N GLN A 83 -9.68 17.70 -0.10
CA GLN A 83 -9.95 16.50 0.67
C GLN A 83 -10.88 16.84 1.84
N VAL A 84 -11.98 16.10 1.97
CA VAL A 84 -12.96 16.24 3.05
C VAL A 84 -13.03 14.97 3.86
N ALA A 85 -12.73 15.03 5.15
CA ALA A 85 -12.84 13.90 6.06
C ALA A 85 -14.25 13.78 6.64
N LEU A 86 -14.86 12.59 6.58
CA LEU A 86 -16.12 12.28 7.25
C LEU A 86 -15.82 11.78 8.66
N VAL A 87 -16.31 12.48 9.65
CA VAL A 87 -16.13 12.16 11.08
C VAL A 87 -17.48 12.01 11.77
N GLY A 88 -17.53 11.26 12.84
CA GLY A 88 -18.74 11.10 13.65
C GLY A 88 -18.78 9.79 14.42
N PRO A 89 -19.80 9.60 15.25
CA PRO A 89 -19.95 8.44 16.12
C PRO A 89 -20.26 7.15 15.31
N PRO A 90 -20.22 5.98 15.96
CA PRO A 90 -20.69 4.73 15.36
C PRO A 90 -22.16 4.86 14.89
N ASN A 91 -22.48 4.18 13.79
CA ASN A 91 -23.81 4.10 13.19
C ASN A 91 -24.45 5.45 12.77
N SER A 92 -23.69 6.55 12.73
CA SER A 92 -24.18 7.86 12.27
C SER A 92 -24.43 7.96 10.76
N GLY A 93 -24.14 6.91 9.99
CA GLY A 93 -24.36 6.88 8.54
C GLY A 93 -23.21 7.40 7.69
N LYS A 94 -22.01 7.64 8.23
CA LYS A 94 -20.82 8.13 7.49
C LYS A 94 -20.54 7.31 6.24
N SER A 95 -20.33 6.00 6.40
CA SER A 95 -19.97 5.11 5.28
C SER A 95 -21.10 5.01 4.25
N LEU A 96 -22.35 5.08 4.68
CA LEU A 96 -23.50 5.13 3.76
C LEU A 96 -23.49 6.44 2.96
N LEU A 97 -23.25 7.57 3.62
CA LEU A 97 -23.13 8.86 2.96
C LEU A 97 -21.96 8.88 1.97
N HIS A 98 -20.81 8.38 2.39
CA HIS A 98 -19.63 8.24 1.54
C HIS A 98 -19.92 7.41 0.28
N ASP A 99 -20.51 6.22 0.44
CA ASP A 99 -20.86 5.34 -0.68
C ASP A 99 -21.87 6.00 -1.65
N ARG A 100 -22.88 6.66 -1.12
CA ARG A 100 -23.90 7.35 -1.93
C ARG A 100 -23.33 8.51 -2.74
N LEU A 101 -22.36 9.23 -2.19
CA LEU A 101 -21.75 10.39 -2.84
C LEU A 101 -20.64 10.02 -3.82
N THR A 102 -19.90 8.97 -3.54
CA THR A 102 -18.72 8.60 -4.33
C THR A 102 -18.95 7.40 -5.26
N GLY A 103 -19.96 6.58 -4.99
CA GLY A 103 -20.19 5.32 -5.70
C GLY A 103 -19.06 4.30 -5.44
N SER A 104 -18.34 4.40 -4.32
CA SER A 104 -17.18 3.56 -4.01
C SER A 104 -17.50 2.08 -3.80
N GLY A 105 -18.77 1.71 -3.60
CA GLY A 105 -19.19 0.35 -3.24
C GLY A 105 -18.71 -0.06 -1.84
N ALA A 106 -18.38 0.91 -1.00
CA ALA A 106 -17.94 0.67 0.37
C ALA A 106 -19.01 -0.16 1.13
N ARG A 107 -18.57 -1.20 1.82
CA ARG A 107 -19.46 -2.08 2.58
C ARG A 107 -19.95 -1.35 3.83
N SER A 108 -21.06 -0.63 3.72
CA SER A 108 -21.80 -0.17 4.89
C SER A 108 -22.54 -1.36 5.50
N GLY A 109 -22.25 -1.67 6.76
CA GLY A 109 -22.94 -2.75 7.48
C GLY A 109 -23.64 -2.23 8.72
N PRO A 110 -24.67 -2.94 9.24
CA PRO A 110 -25.40 -2.54 10.44
C PRO A 110 -24.60 -2.71 11.75
N TYR A 111 -23.34 -3.13 11.64
CA TYR A 111 -22.49 -3.34 12.81
C TYR A 111 -21.62 -2.11 13.09
N PRO A 112 -21.47 -1.69 14.37
CA PRO A 112 -20.56 -0.62 14.75
C PRO A 112 -19.12 -1.01 14.38
N PHE A 113 -18.30 0.01 14.01
CA PHE A 113 -16.86 -0.17 13.65
C PHE A 113 -16.59 -1.03 12.41
N THR A 114 -17.48 -0.97 11.40
CA THR A 114 -17.25 -1.63 10.10
C THR A 114 -16.04 -1.06 9.37
N THR A 115 -15.83 0.25 9.44
CA THR A 115 -14.66 0.93 8.88
C THR A 115 -13.53 0.91 9.91
N GLN A 116 -12.43 0.24 9.60
CA GLN A 116 -11.25 0.16 10.48
C GLN A 116 -10.09 1.05 10.02
N TYR A 117 -10.12 1.45 8.75
CA TYR A 117 -9.07 2.23 8.08
C TYR A 117 -9.73 3.33 7.25
N PRO A 118 -8.99 4.43 6.96
CA PRO A 118 -9.51 5.48 6.08
C PRO A 118 -9.86 4.93 4.70
N GLU A 119 -11.07 5.18 4.22
CA GLU A 119 -11.53 4.77 2.90
C GLU A 119 -11.73 6.01 2.02
N PRO A 120 -10.86 6.27 1.02
CA PRO A 120 -11.03 7.39 0.11
C PRO A 120 -12.03 7.08 -1.01
N GLY A 121 -12.79 8.08 -1.40
CA GLY A 121 -13.66 8.03 -2.57
C GLY A 121 -13.70 9.39 -3.26
N MET A 122 -14.02 9.42 -4.55
CA MET A 122 -14.08 10.67 -5.34
C MET A 122 -15.51 11.10 -5.59
N LEU A 123 -15.87 12.26 -5.09
CA LEU A 123 -17.11 12.94 -5.40
C LEU A 123 -16.91 13.88 -6.60
N LYS A 124 -17.65 13.65 -7.67
CA LYS A 124 -17.69 14.57 -8.79
C LYS A 124 -18.81 15.58 -8.62
N TRP A 125 -18.45 16.86 -8.62
CA TRP A 125 -19.40 17.97 -8.64
C TRP A 125 -19.08 18.90 -9.80
N GLN A 126 -19.97 18.95 -10.81
CA GLN A 126 -19.73 19.63 -12.07
C GLN A 126 -18.41 19.14 -12.71
N ASP A 127 -17.45 20.05 -12.93
CA ASP A 127 -16.12 19.74 -13.51
C ASP A 127 -15.03 19.57 -12.44
N VAL A 128 -15.40 19.54 -11.16
CA VAL A 128 -14.48 19.45 -10.02
C VAL A 128 -14.63 18.11 -9.32
N HIS A 129 -13.50 17.54 -8.87
CA HIS A 129 -13.47 16.33 -8.09
C HIS A 129 -13.00 16.64 -6.67
N PHE A 130 -13.78 16.22 -5.68
CA PHE A 130 -13.45 16.27 -4.26
C PHE A 130 -13.15 14.88 -3.75
N GLN A 131 -12.11 14.74 -2.95
CA GLN A 131 -11.84 13.46 -2.29
C GLN A 131 -12.56 13.45 -0.94
N LEU A 132 -13.49 12.51 -0.78
CA LEU A 132 -14.11 12.22 0.50
C LEU A 132 -13.35 11.07 1.16
N VAL A 133 -13.04 11.18 2.44
CA VAL A 133 -12.37 10.13 3.21
C VAL A 133 -13.28 9.70 4.35
N ASP A 134 -13.82 8.48 4.26
CA ASP A 134 -14.57 7.88 5.37
C ASP A 134 -13.59 7.43 6.45
N LEU A 135 -13.69 8.02 7.63
CA LEU A 135 -12.87 7.70 8.78
C LEU A 135 -13.60 6.76 9.74
N PRO A 136 -12.87 5.90 10.47
CA PRO A 136 -13.45 5.09 11.52
C PRO A 136 -14.24 5.91 12.53
N ALA A 137 -15.25 5.28 13.11
CA ALA A 137 -16.10 5.92 14.09
C ALA A 137 -15.31 6.34 15.35
N ILE A 138 -15.62 7.55 15.83
CA ILE A 138 -15.04 8.09 17.07
C ILE A 138 -15.93 7.68 18.23
N ALA A 139 -15.35 7.01 19.23
CA ALA A 139 -16.00 6.63 20.47
C ALA A 139 -14.97 6.57 21.61
N GLU A 140 -15.38 6.94 22.82
CA GLU A 140 -14.51 6.90 24.01
C GLU A 140 -13.90 5.53 24.27
N ALA A 141 -14.67 4.47 24.01
CA ALA A 141 -14.22 3.09 24.23
C ALA A 141 -13.13 2.63 23.23
N HIS A 142 -12.92 3.36 22.12
CA HIS A 142 -12.01 2.98 21.04
C HIS A 142 -11.19 4.18 20.58
N PRO A 143 -10.20 4.63 21.38
CA PRO A 143 -9.35 5.75 21.00
C PRO A 143 -8.49 5.38 19.78
N LEU A 144 -8.42 6.29 18.81
CA LEU A 144 -7.65 6.15 17.59
C LEU A 144 -6.52 7.21 17.56
N PRO A 145 -5.34 6.92 18.14
CA PRO A 145 -4.27 7.90 18.31
C PRO A 145 -3.76 8.50 16.98
N TRP A 146 -3.94 7.77 15.88
CA TRP A 146 -3.52 8.21 14.54
C TRP A 146 -4.53 9.13 13.84
N LEU A 147 -5.75 9.23 14.34
CA LEU A 147 -6.86 9.96 13.70
C LEU A 147 -6.52 11.46 13.53
N GLY A 148 -5.89 12.06 14.52
CA GLY A 148 -5.43 13.45 14.44
C GLY A 148 -4.50 13.70 13.25
N GLY A 149 -3.59 12.76 12.96
CA GLY A 149 -2.72 12.85 11.78
C GLY A 149 -3.49 12.72 10.46
N ALA A 150 -4.52 11.91 10.40
CA ALA A 150 -5.38 11.79 9.21
C ALA A 150 -6.21 13.07 8.99
N LEU A 151 -6.73 13.67 10.06
CA LEU A 151 -7.50 14.91 10.00
C LEU A 151 -6.66 16.13 9.57
N GLN A 152 -5.38 16.17 9.97
CA GLN A 152 -4.48 17.27 9.56
C GLN A 152 -4.22 17.31 8.05
N MET A 153 -4.45 16.23 7.34
CA MET A 153 -4.29 16.17 5.88
C MET A 153 -5.52 16.65 5.13
N ALA A 154 -6.67 16.72 5.78
CA ALA A 154 -7.93 17.13 5.17
C ALA A 154 -8.06 18.66 5.18
N ASP A 155 -8.59 19.21 4.08
CA ASP A 155 -8.91 20.65 3.97
C ASP A 155 -10.15 21.03 4.78
N ALA A 156 -11.06 20.06 5.01
CA ALA A 156 -12.27 20.23 5.79
C ALA A 156 -12.73 18.91 6.44
N CYS A 157 -13.51 19.03 7.50
CA CYS A 157 -14.17 17.89 8.16
C CYS A 157 -15.69 18.06 8.09
N LEU A 158 -16.37 16.99 7.75
CA LEU A 158 -17.82 16.91 7.78
C LEU A 158 -18.27 16.00 8.94
N LEU A 159 -18.86 16.59 9.97
CA LEU A 159 -19.40 15.85 11.10
C LEU A 159 -20.77 15.28 10.73
N VAL A 160 -20.89 13.95 10.76
CA VAL A 160 -22.12 13.22 10.46
C VAL A 160 -22.74 12.69 11.74
N ILE A 161 -23.98 13.07 12.00
CA ILE A 161 -24.71 12.75 13.24
C ILE A 161 -26.10 12.22 12.88
N ASP A 162 -26.54 11.18 13.57
CA ASP A 162 -27.94 10.73 13.52
C ASP A 162 -28.78 11.48 14.55
N LEU A 163 -29.68 12.34 14.08
CA LEU A 163 -30.57 13.11 14.96
C LEU A 163 -31.68 12.26 15.58
N ALA A 164 -31.90 11.03 15.11
CA ALA A 164 -32.80 10.09 15.71
C ALA A 164 -32.25 9.38 16.95
N ASP A 165 -30.90 9.44 17.13
CA ASP A 165 -30.25 8.88 18.29
C ASP A 165 -30.46 9.79 19.52
N PRO A 166 -31.05 9.29 20.64
CA PRO A 166 -31.28 10.08 21.83
C PRO A 166 -30.00 10.66 22.46
N ASP A 167 -28.85 10.02 22.23
CA ASP A 167 -27.55 10.43 22.77
C ASP A 167 -26.73 11.30 21.80
N CYS A 168 -27.36 11.80 20.72
CA CYS A 168 -26.67 12.53 19.65
C CYS A 168 -25.85 13.72 20.16
N LEU A 169 -26.32 14.48 21.15
CA LEU A 169 -25.60 15.63 21.71
C LEU A 169 -24.33 15.21 22.48
N GLN A 170 -24.41 14.11 23.23
CA GLN A 170 -23.24 13.56 23.94
C GLN A 170 -22.23 13.01 22.96
N GLN A 171 -22.68 12.37 21.89
CA GLN A 171 -21.81 11.90 20.81
C GLN A 171 -21.07 13.05 20.12
N VAL A 172 -21.73 14.21 19.90
CA VAL A 172 -21.08 15.42 19.39
C VAL A 172 -19.96 15.87 20.32
N ALA A 173 -20.25 15.94 21.62
CA ALA A 173 -19.24 16.34 22.61
C ALA A 173 -18.03 15.39 22.61
N THR A 174 -18.25 14.08 22.49
CA THR A 174 -17.17 13.08 22.40
C THR A 174 -16.30 13.26 21.13
N VAL A 175 -16.91 13.63 20.00
CA VAL A 175 -16.18 13.86 18.76
C VAL A 175 -15.36 15.15 18.80
N GLN A 176 -15.79 16.15 19.59
CA GLN A 176 -15.09 17.44 19.73
C GLN A 176 -14.00 17.46 20.81
N ALA A 177 -13.96 16.46 21.69
CA ALA A 177 -12.93 16.33 22.74
C ALA A 177 -11.60 15.78 22.23
#